data_6afced286e0a4cd3f9b1b257726f676a
#
_entry.id   6afced286e0a4cd3f9b1b257726f676a
#
_cell.length_a   1.000
_cell.length_b   1.000
_cell.length_c   1.000
_cell.angle_alpha   90.00
_cell.angle_beta   90.00
_cell.angle_gamma   90.00
#
_symmetry.space_group_name_H-M   'P 1'
#
loop_
_entity.id
_entity.type
_entity.pdbx_description
1 polymer ?
#
loop_
_entity_poly.entity_id
_entity_poly.type
_entity_poly.pdbx_seq_one_letter_code
_entity_poly.pdbx_strand_id
1 'polypeptide(L)'
;LLASSAASDVYKRQIPDKHKRISELIQRKYNLKIKKYTSGRKIAKDYGQKIFELMNEAYSPLYGYSPLTQRQIDQYVKMYLPILDLRMVTLITDANDELVCVGISMPSLAEALQKSNGRLLPLGWFYLLKALFMKRRAKMLDLLLVAVKPEYQNKGVNALLFSDLIPVYQKLGFIFAESNPELELNGKVQAQWDYFETQQHKRRRAFIKEIK
;
A
#
# COMPACT_ATOMS: atom_id res chain seq x y z
N LEU A 1 18.45 -13.12 4.29
CA LEU A 1 17.43 -12.16 4.63
C LEU A 1 16.07 -12.85 4.75
N LEU A 2 15.43 -12.70 5.88
CA LEU A 2 14.06 -13.14 6.10
C LEU A 2 13.12 -12.00 5.69
N ALA A 3 12.15 -12.30 4.84
CA ALA A 3 11.03 -11.41 4.55
C ALA A 3 9.75 -12.11 5.04
N SER A 4 8.92 -11.39 5.77
CA SER A 4 7.63 -11.86 6.26
C SER A 4 6.51 -11.02 5.70
N SER A 5 5.36 -11.62 5.45
CA SER A 5 4.13 -10.89 5.17
C SER A 5 3.09 -11.21 6.23
N ALA A 6 2.36 -10.20 6.65
CA ALA A 6 1.30 -10.33 7.63
C ALA A 6 -0.06 -10.09 6.98
N ALA A 7 -1.07 -10.89 7.35
CA ALA A 7 -2.46 -10.61 7.04
C ALA A 7 -3.11 -9.98 8.27
N SER A 8 -3.82 -8.88 8.07
CA SER A 8 -4.52 -8.14 9.11
C SER A 8 -6.02 -8.26 8.93
N ASP A 9 -6.76 -8.46 10.02
CA ASP A 9 -8.22 -8.46 10.01
C ASP A 9 -8.76 -7.02 9.96
N VAL A 10 -9.26 -6.63 8.80
CA VAL A 10 -9.80 -5.27 8.56
C VAL A 10 -11.23 -5.12 9.11
N TYR A 11 -11.98 -6.22 9.22
CA TYR A 11 -13.42 -6.16 9.50
C TYR A 11 -13.74 -6.02 10.99
N LYS A 12 -12.95 -6.65 11.88
CA LYS A 12 -13.32 -6.80 13.29
C LYS A 12 -13.02 -5.58 14.17
N ARG A 13 -12.21 -4.64 13.74
CA ARG A 13 -11.88 -3.46 14.56
C ARG A 13 -12.28 -2.16 13.89
N GLN A 14 -13.14 -1.39 14.59
CA GLN A 14 -13.17 0.06 14.44
C GLN A 14 -11.75 0.59 14.68
N ILE A 15 -11.34 1.60 13.91
CA ILE A 15 -10.08 2.29 14.19
C ILE A 15 -10.12 2.69 15.66
N PRO A 16 -9.15 2.25 16.49
CA PRO A 16 -9.14 2.62 17.89
C PRO A 16 -9.26 4.15 18.02
N ASP A 17 -10.09 4.64 18.94
CA ASP A 17 -10.29 6.08 19.16
C ASP A 17 -8.98 6.83 19.37
N LYS A 18 -7.99 6.14 19.97
CA LYS A 18 -6.63 6.63 20.11
C LYS A 18 -5.99 6.98 18.75
N HIS A 19 -6.15 6.12 17.74
CA HIS A 19 -5.59 6.37 16.39
C HIS A 19 -6.28 7.54 15.70
N LYS A 20 -7.58 7.67 15.86
CA LYS A 20 -8.33 8.81 15.31
C LYS A 20 -7.87 10.12 15.92
N ARG A 21 -7.73 10.16 17.25
CA ARG A 21 -7.20 11.36 17.96
C ARG A 21 -5.77 11.69 17.55
N ILE A 22 -4.91 10.67 17.44
CA ILE A 22 -3.52 10.84 16.97
C ILE A 22 -3.51 11.40 15.55
N SER A 23 -4.33 10.87 14.64
CA SER A 23 -4.39 11.34 13.25
C SER A 23 -4.81 12.81 13.16
N GLU A 24 -5.81 13.23 13.92
CA GLU A 24 -6.25 14.62 13.99
C GLU A 24 -5.18 15.56 14.55
N LEU A 25 -4.50 15.14 15.62
CA LEU A 25 -3.40 15.92 16.22
C LEU A 25 -2.24 16.09 15.24
N ILE A 26 -1.85 15.04 14.55
CA ILE A 26 -0.74 15.06 13.59
C ILE A 26 -1.09 15.90 12.38
N GLN A 27 -2.31 15.75 11.86
CA GLN A 27 -2.81 16.56 10.77
C GLN A 27 -2.72 18.05 11.07
N ARG A 28 -3.12 18.47 12.28
CA ARG A 28 -3.04 19.88 12.72
C ARG A 28 -1.61 20.30 12.96
N LYS A 29 -0.82 19.50 13.70
CA LYS A 29 0.55 19.83 14.09
C LYS A 29 1.47 20.08 12.89
N TYR A 30 1.33 19.27 11.84
CA TYR A 30 2.18 19.36 10.65
C TYR A 30 1.46 20.00 9.46
N ASN A 31 0.24 20.52 9.66
CA ASN A 31 -0.60 21.12 8.60
C ASN A 31 -0.75 20.19 7.37
N LEU A 32 -0.99 18.89 7.62
CA LEU A 32 -1.10 17.89 6.59
C LEU A 32 -2.49 17.88 5.97
N LYS A 33 -2.55 17.60 4.67
CA LYS A 33 -3.80 17.52 3.91
C LYS A 33 -3.92 16.16 3.22
N ILE A 34 -5.06 15.49 3.39
CA ILE A 34 -5.38 14.29 2.64
C ILE A 34 -5.92 14.70 1.27
N LYS A 35 -5.34 14.14 0.21
CA LYS A 35 -5.80 14.36 -1.17
C LYS A 35 -6.39 13.08 -1.75
N LYS A 36 -7.56 13.20 -2.32
CA LYS A 36 -8.26 12.15 -3.05
C LYS A 36 -8.47 12.54 -4.50
N TYR A 37 -8.38 11.57 -5.36
CA TYR A 37 -8.57 11.74 -6.79
C TYR A 37 -9.69 10.83 -7.32
N THR A 38 -10.41 11.31 -8.31
CA THR A 38 -11.44 10.55 -9.02
C THR A 38 -11.01 10.22 -10.46
N SER A 39 -9.90 10.78 -10.92
CA SER A 39 -9.36 10.57 -12.26
C SER A 39 -7.92 10.06 -12.21
N GLY A 40 -7.67 8.87 -12.77
CA GLY A 40 -6.33 8.28 -12.89
C GLY A 40 -5.38 9.14 -13.74
N ARG A 41 -5.91 9.83 -14.76
CA ARG A 41 -5.09 10.76 -15.57
C ARG A 41 -4.65 11.97 -14.76
N LYS A 42 -5.53 12.48 -13.88
CA LYS A 42 -5.23 13.64 -13.05
C LYS A 42 -4.18 13.30 -12.00
N ILE A 43 -4.33 12.19 -11.27
CA ILE A 43 -3.32 11.76 -10.30
C ILE A 43 -1.97 11.46 -10.98
N ALA A 44 -1.97 10.84 -12.17
CA ALA A 44 -0.76 10.59 -12.94
C ALA A 44 -0.03 11.89 -13.29
N LYS A 45 -0.78 12.90 -13.74
CA LYS A 45 -0.21 14.22 -14.10
C LYS A 45 0.33 14.96 -12.88
N ASP A 46 -0.45 15.02 -11.79
CA ASP A 46 -0.15 15.89 -10.64
C ASP A 46 0.89 15.24 -9.70
N TYR A 47 0.83 13.91 -9.52
CA TYR A 47 1.63 13.19 -8.51
C TYR A 47 2.27 11.89 -9.01
N GLY A 48 2.07 11.49 -10.26
CA GLY A 48 2.62 10.22 -10.76
C GLY A 48 4.13 10.11 -10.55
N GLN A 49 4.87 11.12 -10.94
CA GLN A 49 6.32 11.21 -10.74
C GLN A 49 6.67 11.27 -9.24
N LYS A 50 6.02 12.17 -8.48
CA LYS A 50 6.30 12.40 -7.05
C LYS A 50 6.07 11.16 -6.19
N ILE A 51 5.12 10.29 -6.55
CA ILE A 51 4.86 9.02 -5.84
C ILE A 51 6.09 8.10 -5.90
N PHE A 52 6.68 7.95 -7.07
CA PHE A 52 7.84 7.07 -7.24
C PHE A 52 9.15 7.70 -6.74
N GLU A 53 9.28 9.01 -6.80
CA GLU A 53 10.37 9.74 -6.16
C GLU A 53 10.33 9.57 -4.64
N LEU A 54 9.14 9.74 -4.03
CA LEU A 54 8.94 9.48 -2.60
C LEU A 54 9.25 8.03 -2.24
N MET A 55 8.85 7.08 -3.09
CA MET A 55 9.18 5.67 -2.88
C MET A 55 10.68 5.43 -2.91
N ASN A 56 11.39 5.99 -3.92
CA ASN A 56 12.83 5.90 -4.02
C ASN A 56 13.52 6.48 -2.77
N GLU A 57 13.07 7.64 -2.29
CA GLU A 57 13.60 8.29 -1.10
C GLU A 57 13.34 7.46 0.17
N ALA A 58 12.10 7.02 0.37
CA ALA A 58 11.70 6.29 1.57
C ALA A 58 12.32 4.90 1.68
N TYR A 59 12.59 4.24 0.54
CA TYR A 59 13.07 2.86 0.50
C TYR A 59 14.57 2.74 0.26
N SER A 60 15.26 3.83 -0.08
CA SER A 60 16.71 3.83 -0.31
C SER A 60 17.54 3.22 0.83
N PRO A 61 17.17 3.34 2.12
CA PRO A 61 17.93 2.72 3.22
C PRO A 61 17.68 1.21 3.36
N LEU A 62 16.70 0.64 2.63
CA LEU A 62 16.36 -0.76 2.76
C LEU A 62 17.36 -1.64 2.02
N TYR A 63 17.79 -2.71 2.66
CA TYR A 63 18.71 -3.67 2.07
C TYR A 63 18.16 -4.25 0.75
N GLY A 64 19.00 -4.21 -0.29
CA GLY A 64 18.65 -4.75 -1.60
C GLY A 64 17.68 -3.88 -2.42
N TYR A 65 17.30 -2.71 -1.92
CA TYR A 65 16.52 -1.78 -2.71
C TYR A 65 17.37 -1.16 -3.82
N SER A 66 16.84 -1.13 -5.02
CA SER A 66 17.42 -0.44 -6.17
C SER A 66 16.45 0.66 -6.62
N PRO A 67 16.89 1.94 -6.63
CA PRO A 67 16.03 3.04 -7.05
C PRO A 67 15.50 2.83 -8.46
N LEU A 68 14.24 3.17 -8.66
CA LEU A 68 13.65 3.13 -10.00
C LEU A 68 14.22 4.23 -10.88
N THR A 69 14.57 3.84 -12.08
CA THR A 69 14.98 4.78 -13.13
C THR A 69 13.76 5.51 -13.69
N GLN A 70 13.96 6.67 -14.31
CA GLN A 70 12.89 7.47 -14.92
C GLN A 70 12.05 6.64 -15.90
N ARG A 71 12.70 5.84 -16.75
CA ARG A 71 12.01 4.95 -17.70
C ARG A 71 11.07 3.96 -17.01
N GLN A 72 11.49 3.38 -15.89
CA GLN A 72 10.65 2.46 -15.10
C GLN A 72 9.50 3.21 -14.44
N ILE A 73 9.74 4.41 -13.91
CA ILE A 73 8.69 5.27 -13.33
C ILE A 73 7.61 5.56 -14.38
N ASP A 74 7.99 6.02 -15.56
CA ASP A 74 7.07 6.32 -16.65
C ASP A 74 6.24 5.10 -17.06
N GLN A 75 6.88 3.94 -17.10
CA GLN A 75 6.22 2.67 -17.42
C GLN A 75 5.22 2.28 -16.32
N TYR A 76 5.59 2.39 -15.05
CA TYR A 76 4.73 2.03 -13.93
C TYR A 76 3.54 2.97 -13.78
N VAL A 77 3.74 4.28 -13.97
CA VAL A 77 2.65 5.27 -14.00
C VAL A 77 1.61 4.88 -15.05
N LYS A 78 2.05 4.55 -16.27
CA LYS A 78 1.15 4.16 -17.37
C LYS A 78 0.44 2.83 -17.12
N MET A 79 1.12 1.87 -16.48
CA MET A 79 0.62 0.51 -16.30
C MET A 79 -0.31 0.39 -15.11
N TYR A 80 0.05 0.96 -13.97
CA TYR A 80 -0.68 0.71 -12.72
C TYR A 80 -1.79 1.73 -12.45
N LEU A 81 -1.57 3.02 -12.70
CA LEU A 81 -2.58 4.03 -12.33
C LEU A 81 -3.95 3.84 -13.00
N PRO A 82 -4.07 3.35 -14.25
CA PRO A 82 -5.38 3.14 -14.86
C PRO A 82 -6.22 2.02 -14.24
N ILE A 83 -5.57 1.05 -13.58
CA ILE A 83 -6.24 -0.13 -13.01
C ILE A 83 -6.52 0.02 -11.51
N LEU A 84 -5.98 1.06 -10.86
CA LEU A 84 -6.21 1.30 -9.45
C LEU A 84 -7.63 1.82 -9.18
N ASP A 85 -8.26 1.28 -8.14
CA ASP A 85 -9.43 1.92 -7.55
C ASP A 85 -8.96 3.11 -6.71
N LEU A 86 -9.14 4.32 -7.23
CA LEU A 86 -8.63 5.54 -6.61
C LEU A 86 -9.20 5.82 -5.21
N ARG A 87 -10.28 5.16 -4.82
CA ARG A 87 -10.78 5.19 -3.43
C ARG A 87 -9.80 4.55 -2.47
N MET A 88 -9.02 3.57 -2.94
CA MET A 88 -8.01 2.83 -2.19
C MET A 88 -6.61 3.45 -2.32
N VAL A 89 -6.54 4.68 -2.82
CA VAL A 89 -5.31 5.48 -2.92
C VAL A 89 -5.46 6.70 -2.02
N THR A 90 -4.47 6.97 -1.19
CA THR A 90 -4.41 8.15 -0.33
C THR A 90 -3.07 8.84 -0.51
N LEU A 91 -3.12 10.12 -0.79
CA LEU A 91 -1.96 11.00 -0.81
C LEU A 91 -2.09 11.97 0.37
N ILE A 92 -0.99 12.19 1.07
CA ILE A 92 -0.90 13.17 2.14
C ILE A 92 0.16 14.18 1.75
N THR A 93 -0.21 15.46 1.75
CA THR A 93 0.68 16.57 1.42
C THR A 93 0.84 17.49 2.62
N ASP A 94 1.92 18.25 2.63
CA ASP A 94 2.13 19.33 3.59
C ASP A 94 1.45 20.66 3.16
N ALA A 95 1.77 21.73 3.86
CA ALA A 95 1.24 23.08 3.58
C ALA A 95 1.62 23.60 2.19
N ASN A 96 2.78 23.19 1.68
CA ASN A 96 3.35 23.61 0.39
C ASN A 96 2.91 22.72 -0.78
N ASP A 97 2.00 21.80 -0.54
CA ASP A 97 1.54 20.81 -1.52
C ASP A 97 2.61 19.77 -1.93
N GLU A 98 3.65 19.60 -1.08
CA GLU A 98 4.65 18.55 -1.27
C GLU A 98 4.12 17.22 -0.74
N LEU A 99 4.40 16.13 -1.47
CA LEU A 99 3.95 14.78 -1.11
C LEU A 99 4.77 14.27 0.08
N VAL A 100 4.08 14.02 1.19
CA VAL A 100 4.66 13.54 2.46
C VAL A 100 4.45 12.04 2.64
N CYS A 101 3.30 11.53 2.21
CA CYS A 101 2.97 10.13 2.36
C CYS A 101 2.04 9.67 1.23
N VAL A 102 2.20 8.42 0.84
CA VAL A 102 1.32 7.74 -0.10
C VAL A 102 0.97 6.36 0.41
N GLY A 103 -0.29 5.97 0.26
CA GLY A 103 -0.77 4.60 0.46
C GLY A 103 -1.57 4.16 -0.75
N ILE A 104 -1.19 3.02 -1.32
CA ILE A 104 -1.85 2.40 -2.47
C ILE A 104 -2.19 0.96 -2.12
N SER A 105 -3.45 0.59 -2.32
CA SER A 105 -3.95 -0.76 -2.12
C SER A 105 -4.80 -1.19 -3.30
N MET A 106 -4.98 -2.50 -3.45
CA MET A 106 -5.87 -3.05 -4.48
C MET A 106 -6.53 -4.34 -3.98
N PRO A 107 -7.65 -4.79 -4.59
CA PRO A 107 -8.17 -6.12 -4.34
C PRO A 107 -7.12 -7.17 -4.65
N SER A 108 -6.97 -8.19 -3.78
CA SER A 108 -6.03 -9.29 -4.05
C SER A 108 -6.44 -10.07 -5.30
N LEU A 109 -5.49 -10.30 -6.17
CA LEU A 109 -5.66 -11.09 -7.39
C LEU A 109 -5.34 -12.57 -7.19
N ALA A 110 -4.87 -12.98 -6.00
CA ALA A 110 -4.39 -14.32 -5.73
C ALA A 110 -5.44 -15.39 -6.04
N GLU A 111 -6.68 -15.21 -5.58
CA GLU A 111 -7.78 -16.15 -5.83
C GLU A 111 -8.14 -16.24 -7.33
N ALA A 112 -8.12 -15.10 -8.03
CA ALA A 112 -8.39 -15.06 -9.47
C ALA A 112 -7.30 -15.78 -10.26
N LEU A 113 -6.03 -15.59 -9.90
CA LEU A 113 -4.90 -16.28 -10.51
C LEU A 113 -4.92 -17.78 -10.24
N GLN A 114 -5.28 -18.20 -9.02
CA GLN A 114 -5.45 -19.62 -8.70
C GLN A 114 -6.54 -20.27 -9.54
N LYS A 115 -7.72 -19.64 -9.64
CA LYS A 115 -8.85 -20.15 -10.46
C LYS A 115 -8.53 -20.24 -11.94
N SER A 116 -7.67 -19.37 -12.45
CA SER A 116 -7.23 -19.38 -13.84
C SER A 116 -6.00 -20.25 -14.09
N ASN A 117 -5.43 -20.90 -13.04
CA ASN A 117 -4.13 -21.58 -13.10
C ASN A 117 -3.02 -20.71 -13.70
N GLY A 118 -3.06 -19.40 -13.44
CA GLY A 118 -2.12 -18.42 -13.99
C GLY A 118 -2.28 -18.14 -15.48
N ARG A 119 -3.31 -18.69 -16.15
CA ARG A 119 -3.54 -18.49 -17.59
C ARG A 119 -4.55 -17.38 -17.83
N LEU A 120 -4.24 -16.47 -18.74
CA LEU A 120 -5.14 -15.38 -19.11
C LEU A 120 -6.28 -15.86 -20.02
N LEU A 121 -6.00 -16.77 -20.96
CA LEU A 121 -6.96 -17.32 -21.90
C LEU A 121 -7.27 -18.81 -21.58
N PRO A 122 -8.49 -19.28 -21.84
CA PRO A 122 -9.62 -18.54 -22.44
C PRO A 122 -10.40 -17.67 -21.43
N LEU A 123 -10.45 -17.99 -20.13
CA LEU A 123 -11.36 -17.36 -19.16
C LEU A 123 -10.64 -16.63 -17.99
N GLY A 124 -9.31 -16.67 -17.95
CA GLY A 124 -8.55 -16.07 -16.85
C GLY A 124 -8.76 -14.56 -16.71
N TRP A 125 -8.87 -13.85 -17.83
CA TRP A 125 -9.18 -12.42 -17.86
C TRP A 125 -10.52 -12.09 -17.17
N PHE A 126 -11.52 -12.98 -17.26
CA PHE A 126 -12.82 -12.79 -16.61
C PHE A 126 -12.68 -12.86 -15.08
N TYR A 127 -11.90 -13.80 -14.55
CA TYR A 127 -11.64 -13.89 -13.11
C TYR A 127 -10.91 -12.65 -12.59
N LEU A 128 -9.95 -12.11 -13.37
CA LEU A 128 -9.22 -10.89 -13.02
C LEU A 128 -10.13 -9.66 -13.02
N LEU A 129 -10.94 -9.48 -14.09
CA LEU A 129 -11.91 -8.38 -14.13
C LEU A 129 -12.94 -8.47 -12.99
N LYS A 130 -13.40 -9.68 -12.68
CA LYS A 130 -14.29 -9.91 -11.55
C LYS A 130 -13.65 -9.50 -10.22
N ALA A 131 -12.39 -9.84 -9.99
CA ALA A 131 -11.67 -9.47 -8.78
C ALA A 131 -11.50 -7.95 -8.66
N LEU A 132 -11.20 -7.26 -9.77
CA LEU A 132 -10.94 -5.82 -9.77
C LEU A 132 -12.20 -4.95 -9.71
N PHE A 133 -13.24 -5.31 -10.46
CA PHE A 133 -14.34 -4.35 -10.76
C PHE A 133 -15.73 -4.79 -10.32
N MET A 134 -16.00 -6.08 -10.08
CA MET A 134 -17.34 -6.52 -9.70
C MET A 134 -17.66 -6.32 -8.21
N LYS A 135 -18.94 -6.10 -7.88
CA LYS A 135 -19.43 -5.82 -6.52
C LYS A 135 -19.13 -6.92 -5.48
N ARG A 136 -18.95 -8.18 -5.88
CA ARG A 136 -18.47 -9.28 -5.03
C ARG A 136 -16.98 -9.45 -5.22
N ARG A 137 -16.21 -8.57 -4.62
CA ARG A 137 -14.76 -8.51 -4.69
C ARG A 137 -14.10 -9.61 -3.86
N ALA A 138 -12.80 -9.77 -4.04
CA ALA A 138 -11.97 -10.53 -3.14
C ALA A 138 -12.22 -10.09 -1.69
N LYS A 139 -12.26 -11.04 -0.76
CA LYS A 139 -12.36 -10.72 0.68
C LYS A 139 -11.08 -10.08 1.22
N MET A 140 -9.99 -10.25 0.50
CA MET A 140 -8.65 -9.79 0.82
C MET A 140 -8.24 -8.63 -0.09
N LEU A 141 -7.58 -7.66 0.45
CA LEU A 141 -6.86 -6.62 -0.27
C LEU A 141 -5.36 -6.76 -0.05
N ASP A 142 -4.58 -6.31 -1.02
CA ASP A 142 -3.13 -6.22 -0.95
C ASP A 142 -2.71 -4.77 -0.70
N LEU A 143 -1.89 -4.55 0.34
CA LEU A 143 -1.24 -3.26 0.60
C LEU A 143 -0.01 -3.17 -0.31
N LEU A 144 -0.15 -2.53 -1.47
CA LEU A 144 0.90 -2.52 -2.49
C LEU A 144 2.07 -1.62 -2.17
N LEU A 145 1.77 -0.41 -1.69
CA LEU A 145 2.76 0.62 -1.44
C LEU A 145 2.32 1.48 -0.26
N VAL A 146 3.21 1.62 0.70
CA VAL A 146 3.13 2.65 1.74
C VAL A 146 4.50 3.30 1.83
N ALA A 147 4.59 4.57 1.45
CA ALA A 147 5.82 5.34 1.56
C ALA A 147 5.56 6.62 2.36
N VAL A 148 6.47 6.91 3.28
CA VAL A 148 6.46 8.13 4.10
C VAL A 148 7.83 8.80 3.97
N LYS A 149 7.83 10.09 3.68
CA LYS A 149 9.04 10.90 3.55
C LYS A 149 9.91 10.75 4.81
N PRO A 150 11.23 10.54 4.69
CA PRO A 150 12.09 10.22 5.83
C PRO A 150 11.94 11.17 7.02
N GLU A 151 11.81 12.47 6.77
CA GLU A 151 11.62 13.49 7.80
C GLU A 151 10.28 13.41 8.55
N TYR A 152 9.28 12.72 7.97
CA TYR A 152 7.96 12.49 8.58
C TYR A 152 7.79 11.07 9.16
N GLN A 153 8.78 10.20 9.00
CA GLN A 153 8.78 8.89 9.64
C GLN A 153 8.81 9.04 11.17
N ASN A 154 8.21 8.09 11.87
CA ASN A 154 8.05 8.08 13.34
C ASN A 154 7.24 9.27 13.91
N LYS A 155 6.64 10.10 13.06
CA LYS A 155 5.77 11.21 13.48
C LYS A 155 4.28 10.86 13.45
N GLY A 156 3.94 9.59 13.24
CA GLY A 156 2.56 9.08 13.27
C GLY A 156 1.74 9.36 12.01
N VAL A 157 2.37 9.77 10.90
CA VAL A 157 1.68 10.02 9.62
C VAL A 157 0.96 8.76 9.11
N ASN A 158 1.47 7.57 9.45
CA ASN A 158 0.78 6.31 9.16
C ASN A 158 -0.60 6.21 9.80
N ALA A 159 -0.79 6.79 11.01
CA ALA A 159 -2.10 6.79 11.65
C ALA A 159 -3.11 7.61 10.83
N LEU A 160 -2.68 8.74 10.25
CA LEU A 160 -3.51 9.54 9.35
C LEU A 160 -3.85 8.76 8.06
N LEU A 161 -2.88 8.07 7.47
CA LEU A 161 -3.07 7.23 6.30
C LEU A 161 -4.11 6.13 6.56
N PHE A 162 -3.95 5.36 7.64
CA PHE A 162 -4.86 4.26 7.97
C PHE A 162 -6.24 4.76 8.41
N SER A 163 -6.33 5.92 9.07
CA SER A 163 -7.63 6.51 9.43
C SER A 163 -8.48 6.87 8.22
N ASP A 164 -7.85 7.17 7.09
CA ASP A 164 -8.54 7.44 5.83
C ASP A 164 -8.87 6.15 5.05
N LEU A 165 -7.95 5.19 5.00
CA LEU A 165 -8.09 3.99 4.16
C LEU A 165 -8.98 2.90 4.78
N ILE A 166 -8.90 2.66 6.09
CA ILE A 166 -9.64 1.57 6.74
C ILE A 166 -11.16 1.69 6.56
N PRO A 167 -11.80 2.88 6.75
CA PRO A 167 -13.22 3.03 6.47
C PRO A 167 -13.61 2.74 5.02
N VAL A 168 -12.70 3.05 4.08
CA VAL A 168 -12.91 2.72 2.65
C VAL A 168 -12.88 1.22 2.44
N TYR A 169 -11.93 0.51 3.03
CA TYR A 169 -11.83 -0.95 2.93
C TYR A 169 -13.09 -1.63 3.49
N GLN A 170 -13.54 -1.20 4.67
CA GLN A 170 -14.76 -1.70 5.31
C GLN A 170 -16.01 -1.45 4.43
N LYS A 171 -16.16 -0.23 3.92
CA LYS A 171 -17.28 0.12 3.02
C LYS A 171 -17.25 -0.68 1.71
N LEU A 172 -16.08 -1.07 1.24
CA LEU A 172 -15.90 -1.91 0.06
C LEU A 172 -16.08 -3.41 0.35
N GLY A 173 -16.22 -3.80 1.62
CA GLY A 173 -16.50 -5.18 2.05
C GLY A 173 -15.26 -6.07 2.14
N PHE A 174 -14.05 -5.51 2.24
CA PHE A 174 -12.84 -6.27 2.52
C PHE A 174 -12.83 -6.75 3.98
N ILE A 175 -12.39 -7.99 4.18
CA ILE A 175 -12.29 -8.62 5.50
C ILE A 175 -10.84 -8.63 5.97
N PHE A 176 -9.91 -8.91 5.06
CA PHE A 176 -8.49 -9.03 5.33
C PHE A 176 -7.66 -8.09 4.47
N ALA A 177 -6.55 -7.62 5.03
CA ALA A 177 -5.49 -6.93 4.30
C ALA A 177 -4.19 -7.73 4.43
N GLU A 178 -3.53 -7.98 3.30
CA GLU A 178 -2.20 -8.59 3.27
C GLU A 178 -1.15 -7.52 3.02
N SER A 179 -0.12 -7.46 3.88
CA SER A 179 1.05 -6.65 3.60
C SER A 179 1.99 -7.36 2.63
N ASN A 180 2.76 -6.59 1.88
CA ASN A 180 3.89 -7.14 1.12
C ASN A 180 4.94 -7.75 2.07
N PRO A 181 5.82 -8.65 1.58
CA PRO A 181 6.91 -9.17 2.37
C PRO A 181 7.78 -8.04 2.95
N GLU A 182 7.92 -8.00 4.25
CA GLU A 182 8.70 -7.02 4.99
C GLU A 182 10.03 -7.64 5.40
N LEU A 183 11.10 -6.84 5.36
CA LEU A 183 12.41 -7.29 5.84
C LEU A 183 12.36 -7.51 7.35
N GLU A 184 12.92 -8.62 7.83
CA GLU A 184 13.01 -8.93 9.26
C GLU A 184 13.71 -7.84 10.08
N LEU A 185 14.65 -7.13 9.45
CA LEU A 185 15.38 -6.03 10.07
C LEU A 185 14.62 -4.69 10.06
N ASN A 186 13.45 -4.62 9.40
CA ASN A 186 12.64 -3.41 9.35
C ASN A 186 11.67 -3.33 10.53
N GLY A 187 12.20 -3.26 11.74
CA GLY A 187 11.39 -3.20 12.97
C GLY A 187 10.41 -2.00 13.01
N LYS A 188 10.72 -0.91 12.30
CA LYS A 188 9.82 0.25 12.23
C LYS A 188 8.50 -0.06 11.52
N VAL A 189 8.54 -0.86 10.48
CA VAL A 189 7.33 -1.29 9.76
C VAL A 189 6.60 -2.35 10.57
N GLN A 190 7.32 -3.28 11.18
CA GLN A 190 6.72 -4.32 12.01
C GLN A 190 5.96 -3.75 13.23
N ALA A 191 6.52 -2.74 13.90
CA ALA A 191 5.87 -2.08 15.02
C ALA A 191 4.52 -1.39 14.67
N GLN A 192 4.23 -1.13 13.39
CA GLN A 192 2.93 -0.60 12.97
C GLN A 192 1.82 -1.63 13.16
N TRP A 193 2.16 -2.90 13.06
CA TRP A 193 1.20 -4.00 13.15
C TRP A 193 0.80 -4.34 14.57
N ASP A 194 1.54 -3.88 15.59
CA ASP A 194 1.22 -4.10 17.01
C ASP A 194 -0.17 -3.53 17.41
N TYR A 195 -0.66 -2.59 16.62
CA TYR A 195 -1.99 -1.97 16.84
C TYR A 195 -3.13 -2.73 16.15
N PHE A 196 -2.82 -3.72 15.34
CA PHE A 196 -3.79 -4.51 14.57
C PHE A 196 -3.73 -5.98 14.99
N GLU A 197 -4.82 -6.69 14.79
CA GLU A 197 -4.83 -8.15 14.91
C GLU A 197 -4.20 -8.72 13.65
N THR A 198 -2.94 -9.17 13.76
CA THR A 198 -2.17 -9.63 12.62
C THR A 198 -1.72 -11.07 12.79
N GLN A 199 -1.66 -11.79 11.68
CA GLN A 199 -1.10 -13.12 11.61
C GLN A 199 0.02 -13.15 10.57
N GLN A 200 1.22 -13.50 10.99
CA GLN A 200 2.30 -13.79 10.07
C GLN A 200 2.05 -15.14 9.40
N HIS A 201 1.83 -15.15 8.09
CA HIS A 201 1.46 -16.38 7.38
C HIS A 201 2.43 -16.79 6.27
N LYS A 202 3.40 -15.95 5.92
CA LYS A 202 4.42 -16.25 4.93
C LYS A 202 5.80 -15.82 5.42
N ARG A 203 6.79 -16.65 5.19
CA ARG A 203 8.22 -16.36 5.38
C ARG A 203 8.98 -16.73 4.12
N ARG A 204 9.89 -15.86 3.71
CA ARG A 204 10.81 -16.10 2.60
C ARG A 204 12.23 -15.81 3.07
N ARG A 205 13.19 -16.64 2.65
CA ARG A 205 14.61 -16.45 2.95
C ARG A 205 15.40 -16.54 1.65
N ALA A 206 16.25 -15.55 1.42
CA ALA A 206 17.27 -15.61 0.38
C ALA A 206 18.57 -16.16 0.96
N PHE A 207 19.22 -17.05 0.21
CA PHE A 207 20.51 -17.65 0.60
C PHE A 207 21.55 -17.26 -0.45
N ILE A 208 22.78 -17.02 0.02
CA ILE A 208 23.95 -16.83 -0.84
C ILE A 208 24.82 -18.07 -0.70
N LYS A 209 25.26 -18.63 -1.83
CA LYS A 209 26.26 -19.69 -1.91
C LYS A 209 27.42 -19.21 -2.76
N GLU A 210 28.62 -19.20 -2.20
CA GLU A 210 29.84 -18.97 -2.98
C GLU A 210 30.10 -20.21 -3.85
N ILE A 211 30.26 -19.95 -5.14
CA ILE A 211 30.64 -20.99 -6.10
C ILE A 211 32.15 -20.93 -6.19
N LYS A 212 32.82 -22.00 -5.71
CA LYS A 212 34.24 -22.19 -5.86
C LYS A 212 34.57 -22.70 -7.23
#